data_eec7d8a6c5eb679735b124841c079941
#
_entry.id   eec7d8a6c5eb679735b124841c079941
#
_cell.length_a   1.000
_cell.length_b   1.000
_cell.length_c   1.000
_cell.angle_alpha   90.00
_cell.angle_beta   90.00
_cell.angle_gamma   90.00
#
_symmetry.space_group_name_H-M   'P 1'
#
loop_
_entity.id
_entity.type
_entity.pdbx_description
1 polymer ?
#
loop_
_entity_poly.entity_id
_entity_poly.type
_entity_poly.pdbx_seq_one_letter_code
_entity_poly.pdbx_strand_id
1 'polypeptide(L)'
;MSQKLVLIDGHSILNRAFYGVPDLSNAEGLHTNAIYGFLNIMFKILEEEKPEYLAVAFDVHAPTFRHKMYEAYKGTRKPMPEELREQVPVMKEILKAMHITIMEQAGLEADDILGTLAKKAEQAGLEVSLVSGDRDLLQIATDHIKIRIPKTKQGRTEIEDYYAADVLAAYQVTPLQFIELKALMGDTADNIPGVPKVGEKTAQALMVEYGSLDNIYAHVEEISKKSIRESLIEHKDLADLSKTLATIKTDCELQLDYEQARAEGFYTPEAYTLCKRLEFKNLLGRFEKDAAANDSKIAESFRQIEDKKEFLQYLKKAQKQKEIGLWLITEPVDATTKKEELLGVALSVSDEETVFYALTHEKEPEGQLSLFAEAVESVDDTAEITEALQELSAGTDTQIATFDRV
;
A
#
# COMPACT_ATOMS: atom_id res chain seq x y z
N MET A 1 14.09 0.54 14.54
CA MET A 1 12.65 0.94 14.58
C MET A 1 11.86 -0.32 14.29
N SER A 2 10.69 -0.52 14.90
CA SER A 2 9.80 -1.64 14.55
C SER A 2 9.27 -1.43 13.13
N GLN A 3 9.20 -2.50 12.34
CA GLN A 3 8.60 -2.45 11.00
C GLN A 3 7.09 -2.18 11.13
N LYS A 4 6.52 -1.51 10.14
CA LYS A 4 5.13 -1.10 10.18
C LYS A 4 4.34 -1.66 8.99
N LEU A 5 3.17 -2.21 9.27
CA LEU A 5 2.20 -2.67 8.29
C LEU A 5 0.98 -1.74 8.28
N VAL A 6 0.60 -1.26 7.11
CA VAL A 6 -0.70 -0.61 6.88
C VAL A 6 -1.66 -1.58 6.21
N LEU A 7 -2.84 -1.76 6.80
CA LEU A 7 -3.94 -2.55 6.26
C LEU A 7 -5.12 -1.63 5.98
N ILE A 8 -5.68 -1.68 4.77
CA ILE A 8 -6.80 -0.81 4.36
C ILE A 8 -8.03 -1.64 4.01
N ASP A 9 -9.17 -1.26 4.57
CA ASP A 9 -10.48 -1.77 4.18
C ASP A 9 -10.92 -1.11 2.87
N GLY A 10 -10.84 -1.86 1.79
CA GLY A 10 -11.06 -1.34 0.44
C GLY A 10 -12.49 -0.83 0.22
N HIS A 11 -13.50 -1.62 0.60
CA HIS A 11 -14.90 -1.22 0.41
C HIS A 11 -15.32 -0.08 1.34
N SER A 12 -14.88 -0.11 2.59
CA SER A 12 -15.21 0.94 3.56
C SER A 12 -14.65 2.30 3.12
N ILE A 13 -13.38 2.33 2.70
CA ILE A 13 -12.74 3.58 2.25
C ILE A 13 -13.29 4.05 0.90
N LEU A 14 -13.60 3.14 -0.05
CA LEU A 14 -14.27 3.51 -1.30
C LEU A 14 -15.65 4.10 -1.06
N ASN A 15 -16.46 3.45 -0.23
CA ASN A 15 -17.79 3.93 0.13
C ASN A 15 -17.73 5.31 0.77
N ARG A 16 -16.81 5.47 1.71
CA ARG A 16 -16.58 6.76 2.35
C ARG A 16 -16.16 7.85 1.36
N ALA A 17 -15.25 7.54 0.44
CA ALA A 17 -14.80 8.45 -0.59
C ALA A 17 -15.94 8.85 -1.54
N PHE A 18 -16.78 7.87 -1.92
CA PHE A 18 -17.95 8.09 -2.78
C PHE A 18 -18.89 9.16 -2.25
N TYR A 19 -19.20 9.11 -0.95
CA TYR A 19 -20.09 10.09 -0.30
C TYR A 19 -19.35 11.34 0.20
N GLY A 20 -18.04 11.30 0.32
CA GLY A 20 -17.23 12.40 0.85
C GLY A 20 -16.64 13.33 -0.21
N VAL A 21 -16.52 12.87 -1.45
CA VAL A 21 -16.01 13.63 -2.59
C VAL A 21 -17.17 14.00 -3.51
N PRO A 22 -17.27 15.25 -3.99
CA PRO A 22 -18.25 15.61 -4.99
C PRO A 22 -18.20 14.68 -6.20
N ASP A 23 -19.32 14.54 -6.90
CA ASP A 23 -19.37 13.71 -8.09
C ASP A 23 -18.35 14.16 -9.14
N LEU A 24 -17.55 13.22 -9.58
CA LEU A 24 -16.52 13.37 -10.60
C LEU A 24 -16.70 12.26 -11.63
N SER A 25 -16.60 12.62 -12.91
CA SER A 25 -16.58 11.65 -14.00
C SER A 25 -15.50 12.02 -15.01
N ASN A 26 -14.93 11.02 -15.68
CA ASN A 26 -13.98 11.22 -16.76
C ASN A 26 -14.72 11.45 -18.10
N ALA A 27 -13.98 11.72 -19.17
CA ALA A 27 -14.53 11.95 -20.52
C ALA A 27 -15.30 10.74 -21.09
N GLU A 28 -15.06 9.53 -20.57
CA GLU A 28 -15.79 8.30 -20.96
C GLU A 28 -17.13 8.15 -20.23
N GLY A 29 -17.44 9.05 -19.27
CA GLY A 29 -18.66 9.02 -18.46
C GLY A 29 -18.56 8.10 -17.23
N LEU A 30 -17.40 7.53 -16.94
CA LEU A 30 -17.16 6.73 -15.73
C LEU A 30 -17.09 7.65 -14.52
N HIS A 31 -17.86 7.37 -13.45
CA HIS A 31 -17.72 8.03 -12.18
C HIS A 31 -16.37 7.68 -11.53
N THR A 32 -15.66 8.67 -10.99
CA THR A 32 -14.27 8.52 -10.52
C THR A 32 -14.03 9.05 -9.11
N ASN A 33 -15.03 9.66 -8.49
CA ASN A 33 -14.93 10.31 -7.19
C ASN A 33 -14.51 9.37 -6.05
N ALA A 34 -14.99 8.12 -6.03
CA ALA A 34 -14.62 7.15 -5.01
C ALA A 34 -13.15 6.72 -5.14
N ILE A 35 -12.70 6.46 -6.38
CA ILE A 35 -11.30 6.11 -6.67
C ILE A 35 -10.37 7.26 -6.28
N TYR A 36 -10.71 8.48 -6.72
CA TYR A 36 -9.93 9.68 -6.42
C TYR A 36 -9.80 9.91 -4.91
N GLY A 37 -10.91 9.82 -4.18
CA GLY A 37 -10.93 9.98 -2.74
C GLY A 37 -10.18 8.88 -2.00
N PHE A 38 -10.31 7.63 -2.44
CA PHE A 38 -9.56 6.50 -1.91
C PHE A 38 -8.04 6.72 -2.03
N LEU A 39 -7.56 7.02 -3.23
CA LEU A 39 -6.13 7.26 -3.48
C LEU A 39 -5.59 8.42 -2.64
N ASN A 40 -6.35 9.50 -2.50
CA ASN A 40 -5.94 10.62 -1.64
C ASN A 40 -5.85 10.22 -0.16
N ILE A 41 -6.79 9.41 0.36
CA ILE A 41 -6.73 8.89 1.73
C ILE A 41 -5.52 7.98 1.87
N MET A 42 -5.33 7.04 0.95
CA MET A 42 -4.21 6.09 0.95
C MET A 42 -2.86 6.82 0.96
N PHE A 43 -2.63 7.75 0.04
CA PHE A 43 -1.37 8.50 0.00
C PHE A 43 -1.13 9.32 1.25
N LYS A 44 -2.18 9.94 1.83
CA LYS A 44 -2.08 10.64 3.10
C LYS A 44 -1.62 9.71 4.22
N ILE A 45 -2.20 8.50 4.30
CA ILE A 45 -1.81 7.47 5.27
C ILE A 45 -0.35 7.06 5.07
N LEU A 46 0.07 6.83 3.82
CA LEU A 46 1.45 6.45 3.50
C LEU A 46 2.46 7.55 3.89
N GLU A 47 2.12 8.81 3.67
CA GLU A 47 2.96 9.96 4.07
C GLU A 47 3.10 10.09 5.60
N GLU A 48 2.01 9.83 6.34
CA GLU A 48 1.99 9.92 7.80
C GLU A 48 2.64 8.71 8.47
N GLU A 49 2.35 7.50 7.99
CA GLU A 49 2.78 6.25 8.61
C GLU A 49 4.15 5.76 8.13
N LYS A 50 4.52 6.05 6.88
CA LYS A 50 5.76 5.58 6.22
C LYS A 50 5.97 4.07 6.47
N PRO A 51 5.00 3.23 6.08
CA PRO A 51 5.06 1.82 6.37
C PRO A 51 6.05 1.10 5.47
N GLU A 52 6.59 -0.03 5.92
CA GLU A 52 7.34 -0.99 5.10
C GLU A 52 6.42 -1.89 4.30
N TYR A 53 5.18 -2.12 4.79
CA TYR A 53 4.24 -3.04 4.15
C TYR A 53 2.86 -2.42 4.03
N LEU A 54 2.18 -2.72 2.91
CA LEU A 54 0.82 -2.25 2.61
C LEU A 54 0.00 -3.38 1.99
N ALA A 55 -1.21 -3.58 2.49
CA ALA A 55 -2.21 -4.43 1.83
C ALA A 55 -3.61 -3.81 1.93
N VAL A 56 -4.44 -4.10 0.94
CA VAL A 56 -5.84 -3.65 0.87
C VAL A 56 -6.74 -4.88 0.83
N ALA A 57 -7.68 -5.00 1.77
CA ALA A 57 -8.65 -6.10 1.78
C ALA A 57 -9.97 -5.67 1.13
N PHE A 58 -10.57 -6.58 0.36
CA PHE A 58 -11.91 -6.40 -0.21
C PHE A 58 -12.80 -7.59 0.11
N ASP A 59 -14.08 -7.31 0.33
CA ASP A 59 -15.10 -8.35 0.39
C ASP A 59 -15.29 -9.00 -0.98
N VAL A 60 -15.54 -10.30 -0.97
CA VAL A 60 -15.96 -11.05 -2.16
C VAL A 60 -17.48 -11.22 -2.11
N HIS A 61 -18.15 -11.12 -3.25
CA HIS A 61 -19.59 -11.32 -3.34
C HIS A 61 -19.94 -12.81 -3.18
N ALA A 62 -19.80 -13.31 -1.94
CA ALA A 62 -20.10 -14.68 -1.55
C ALA A 62 -20.65 -14.71 -0.12
N PRO A 63 -21.58 -15.64 0.20
CA PRO A 63 -22.07 -15.81 1.56
C PRO A 63 -20.94 -16.15 2.52
N THR A 64 -20.89 -15.44 3.65
CA THR A 64 -19.95 -15.72 4.74
C THR A 64 -20.56 -16.69 5.76
N PHE A 65 -19.77 -17.10 6.75
CA PHE A 65 -20.30 -17.94 7.85
C PHE A 65 -21.42 -17.23 8.62
N ARG A 66 -21.40 -15.88 8.72
CA ARG A 66 -22.45 -15.09 9.38
C ARG A 66 -23.78 -15.19 8.66
N HIS A 67 -23.79 -15.15 7.33
CA HIS A 67 -25.00 -15.35 6.53
C HIS A 67 -25.57 -16.77 6.69
N LYS A 68 -24.71 -17.78 6.85
CA LYS A 68 -25.14 -19.17 7.10
C LYS A 68 -25.71 -19.35 8.49
N MET A 69 -25.23 -18.58 9.48
CA MET A 69 -25.69 -18.62 10.87
C MET A 69 -26.99 -17.84 11.08
N TYR A 70 -27.11 -16.70 10.40
CA TYR A 70 -28.25 -15.80 10.51
C TYR A 70 -28.59 -15.22 9.14
N GLU A 71 -29.64 -15.74 8.51
CA GLU A 71 -30.04 -15.39 7.14
C GLU A 71 -30.35 -13.89 6.98
N ALA A 72 -30.84 -13.24 8.02
CA ALA A 72 -31.15 -11.81 8.00
C ALA A 72 -29.91 -10.90 8.18
N TYR A 73 -28.71 -11.46 8.40
CA TYR A 73 -27.46 -10.69 8.54
C TYR A 73 -27.21 -9.83 7.31
N LYS A 74 -26.98 -8.53 7.50
CA LYS A 74 -26.83 -7.51 6.46
C LYS A 74 -28.03 -7.39 5.48
N GLY A 75 -29.14 -8.10 5.75
CA GLY A 75 -30.31 -8.15 4.86
C GLY A 75 -31.05 -6.83 4.68
N THR A 76 -30.84 -5.86 5.57
CA THR A 76 -31.41 -4.51 5.51
C THR A 76 -30.53 -3.51 4.77
N ARG A 77 -29.27 -3.89 4.40
CA ARG A 77 -28.37 -3.02 3.67
C ARG A 77 -28.93 -2.74 2.27
N LYS A 78 -28.93 -1.46 1.90
CA LYS A 78 -29.24 -1.07 0.52
C LYS A 78 -28.16 -1.59 -0.43
N PRO A 79 -28.53 -1.97 -1.66
CA PRO A 79 -27.53 -2.35 -2.66
C PRO A 79 -26.57 -1.19 -2.91
N MET A 80 -25.33 -1.53 -3.25
CA MET A 80 -24.33 -0.55 -3.64
C MET A 80 -24.81 0.24 -4.85
N PRO A 81 -24.75 1.59 -4.84
CA PRO A 81 -25.09 2.40 -6.02
C PRO A 81 -24.29 1.93 -7.24
N GLU A 82 -24.91 2.02 -8.43
CA GLU A 82 -24.29 1.60 -9.68
C GLU A 82 -22.98 2.34 -9.92
N GLU A 83 -23.00 3.65 -9.71
CA GLU A 83 -21.87 4.55 -9.89
C GLU A 83 -20.66 4.20 -9.00
N LEU A 84 -20.92 3.64 -7.82
CA LEU A 84 -19.86 3.11 -6.95
C LEU A 84 -19.41 1.71 -7.39
N ARG A 85 -20.38 0.87 -7.79
CA ARG A 85 -20.13 -0.52 -8.20
C ARG A 85 -19.17 -0.59 -9.40
N GLU A 86 -19.32 0.32 -10.36
CA GLU A 86 -18.44 0.43 -11.53
C GLU A 86 -17.01 0.84 -11.17
N GLN A 87 -16.83 1.59 -10.09
CA GLN A 87 -15.51 2.04 -9.65
C GLN A 87 -14.70 0.95 -8.95
N VAL A 88 -15.32 -0.06 -8.34
CA VAL A 88 -14.61 -1.12 -7.60
C VAL A 88 -13.60 -1.89 -8.46
N PRO A 89 -13.96 -2.43 -9.66
CA PRO A 89 -13.00 -3.13 -10.50
C PRO A 89 -11.86 -2.22 -10.97
N VAL A 90 -12.15 -0.96 -11.31
CA VAL A 90 -11.15 0.01 -11.75
C VAL A 90 -10.18 0.34 -10.60
N MET A 91 -10.68 0.47 -9.37
CA MET A 91 -9.83 0.67 -8.20
C MET A 91 -8.86 -0.50 -8.01
N LYS A 92 -9.35 -1.73 -8.13
CA LYS A 92 -8.48 -2.93 -8.04
C LYS A 92 -7.45 -2.99 -9.17
N GLU A 93 -7.81 -2.54 -10.37
CA GLU A 93 -6.88 -2.42 -11.50
C GLU A 93 -5.75 -1.43 -11.19
N ILE A 94 -6.08 -0.25 -10.65
CA ILE A 94 -5.08 0.75 -10.24
C ILE A 94 -4.17 0.20 -9.13
N LEU A 95 -4.73 -0.43 -8.08
CA LEU A 95 -3.94 -1.01 -7.00
C LEU A 95 -2.96 -2.07 -7.51
N LYS A 96 -3.40 -2.92 -8.44
CA LYS A 96 -2.53 -3.92 -9.10
C LYS A 96 -1.43 -3.25 -9.92
N ALA A 97 -1.78 -2.23 -10.70
CA ALA A 97 -0.81 -1.46 -11.48
C ALA A 97 0.20 -0.74 -10.58
N MET A 98 -0.18 -0.36 -9.36
CA MET A 98 0.70 0.21 -8.33
C MET A 98 1.45 -0.85 -7.51
N HIS A 99 1.39 -2.13 -7.89
CA HIS A 99 1.97 -3.27 -7.16
C HIS A 99 1.48 -3.40 -5.70
N ILE A 100 0.28 -2.88 -5.40
CA ILE A 100 -0.29 -2.97 -4.06
C ILE A 100 -0.99 -4.32 -3.87
N THR A 101 -0.62 -5.04 -2.82
CA THR A 101 -1.21 -6.34 -2.49
C THR A 101 -2.69 -6.22 -2.15
N ILE A 102 -3.53 -6.97 -2.87
CA ILE A 102 -4.97 -7.08 -2.63
C ILE A 102 -5.26 -8.42 -1.97
N MET A 103 -5.98 -8.39 -0.85
CA MET A 103 -6.41 -9.57 -0.10
C MET A 103 -7.91 -9.77 -0.26
N GLU A 104 -8.29 -10.95 -0.72
CA GLU A 104 -9.69 -11.37 -0.91
C GLU A 104 -9.81 -12.87 -0.58
N GLN A 105 -10.82 -13.24 0.19
CA GLN A 105 -11.07 -14.64 0.53
C GLN A 105 -12.57 -14.93 0.56
N ALA A 106 -13.01 -15.86 -0.29
CA ALA A 106 -14.40 -16.30 -0.29
C ALA A 106 -14.79 -16.94 1.06
N GLY A 107 -15.95 -16.55 1.59
CA GLY A 107 -16.45 -17.03 2.89
C GLY A 107 -16.00 -16.23 4.10
N LEU A 108 -15.10 -15.27 3.92
CA LEU A 108 -14.67 -14.29 4.92
C LEU A 108 -15.12 -12.89 4.51
N GLU A 109 -15.25 -12.01 5.48
CA GLU A 109 -15.42 -10.58 5.26
C GLU A 109 -14.05 -9.88 5.31
N ALA A 110 -13.95 -8.70 4.72
CA ALA A 110 -12.72 -7.90 4.76
C ALA A 110 -12.24 -7.68 6.21
N ASP A 111 -13.15 -7.47 7.15
CA ASP A 111 -12.84 -7.30 8.57
C ASP A 111 -12.16 -8.54 9.18
N ASP A 112 -12.58 -9.77 8.79
CA ASP A 112 -11.95 -11.01 9.25
C ASP A 112 -10.53 -11.14 8.67
N ILE A 113 -10.35 -10.75 7.41
CA ILE A 113 -9.03 -10.71 6.77
C ILE A 113 -8.12 -9.72 7.49
N LEU A 114 -8.59 -8.49 7.66
CA LEU A 114 -7.84 -7.40 8.29
C LEU A 114 -7.49 -7.74 9.75
N GLY A 115 -8.46 -8.22 10.53
CA GLY A 115 -8.26 -8.62 11.92
C GLY A 115 -7.26 -9.76 12.06
N THR A 116 -7.34 -10.77 11.19
CA THR A 116 -6.39 -11.89 11.18
C THR A 116 -4.97 -11.43 10.83
N LEU A 117 -4.81 -10.65 9.76
CA LEU A 117 -3.50 -10.15 9.35
C LEU A 117 -2.90 -9.20 10.39
N ALA A 118 -3.71 -8.32 10.98
CA ALA A 118 -3.26 -7.42 12.03
C ALA A 118 -2.73 -8.18 13.25
N LYS A 119 -3.46 -9.21 13.72
CA LYS A 119 -3.01 -10.03 14.85
C LYS A 119 -1.76 -10.84 14.55
N LYS A 120 -1.64 -11.40 13.35
CA LYS A 120 -0.42 -12.11 12.94
C LYS A 120 0.79 -11.20 12.83
N ALA A 121 0.61 -9.99 12.30
CA ALA A 121 1.67 -8.98 12.21
C ALA A 121 2.12 -8.51 13.61
N GLU A 122 1.17 -8.24 14.52
CA GLU A 122 1.46 -7.91 15.92
C GLU A 122 2.29 -9.02 16.58
N GLN A 123 1.91 -10.29 16.43
CA GLN A 123 2.65 -11.44 16.94
C GLN A 123 4.05 -11.57 16.35
N ALA A 124 4.25 -11.12 15.11
CA ALA A 124 5.56 -11.04 14.46
C ALA A 124 6.39 -9.81 14.88
N GLY A 125 5.86 -8.95 15.75
CA GLY A 125 6.56 -7.77 16.29
C GLY A 125 6.44 -6.52 15.43
N LEU A 126 5.47 -6.46 14.51
CA LEU A 126 5.20 -5.28 13.69
C LEU A 126 4.22 -4.34 14.41
N GLU A 127 4.37 -3.04 14.15
CA GLU A 127 3.33 -2.04 14.43
C GLU A 127 2.30 -2.07 13.30
N VAL A 128 1.01 -2.04 13.61
CA VAL A 128 -0.05 -2.14 12.62
C VAL A 128 -0.93 -0.90 12.65
N SER A 129 -1.18 -0.31 11.46
CA SER A 129 -2.20 0.71 11.25
C SER A 129 -3.30 0.14 10.37
N LEU A 130 -4.48 -0.06 10.94
CA LEU A 130 -5.65 -0.58 10.26
C LEU A 130 -6.60 0.57 9.93
N VAL A 131 -6.82 0.80 8.64
CA VAL A 131 -7.56 1.95 8.11
C VAL A 131 -8.94 1.52 7.63
N SER A 132 -9.99 1.96 8.30
CA SER A 132 -11.38 1.70 7.91
C SER A 132 -12.30 2.81 8.40
N GLY A 133 -13.45 2.99 7.74
CA GLY A 133 -14.54 3.80 8.26
C GLY A 133 -15.44 3.04 9.24
N ASP A 134 -15.27 1.73 9.36
CA ASP A 134 -16.05 0.87 10.24
C ASP A 134 -15.48 0.86 11.66
N ARG A 135 -16.36 1.11 12.63
CA ARG A 135 -16.01 1.12 14.04
C ARG A 135 -15.95 -0.26 14.66
N ASP A 136 -16.43 -1.28 13.97
CA ASP A 136 -16.39 -2.64 14.49
C ASP A 136 -14.96 -3.15 14.62
N LEU A 137 -14.04 -2.61 13.80
CA LEU A 137 -12.61 -2.85 13.90
C LEU A 137 -11.96 -2.30 15.19
N LEU A 138 -12.64 -1.44 15.96
CA LEU A 138 -12.14 -0.99 17.28
C LEU A 138 -11.93 -2.16 18.24
N GLN A 139 -12.64 -3.29 18.06
CA GLN A 139 -12.43 -4.51 18.85
C GLN A 139 -11.04 -5.14 18.65
N ILE A 140 -10.33 -4.79 17.57
CA ILE A 140 -9.00 -5.33 17.24
C ILE A 140 -7.87 -4.48 17.84
N ALA A 141 -8.17 -3.24 18.26
CA ALA A 141 -7.18 -2.31 18.79
C ALA A 141 -6.38 -2.87 19.98
N THR A 142 -5.07 -2.61 19.97
CA THR A 142 -4.13 -2.95 21.06
C THR A 142 -3.17 -1.80 21.29
N ASP A 143 -2.08 -2.04 22.01
CA ASP A 143 -0.98 -1.07 22.13
C ASP A 143 -0.11 -1.02 20.87
N HIS A 144 -0.19 -2.02 19.99
CA HIS A 144 0.57 -2.14 18.74
C HIS A 144 -0.32 -2.14 17.46
N ILE A 145 -1.63 -2.29 17.60
CA ILE A 145 -2.59 -2.20 16.52
C ILE A 145 -3.41 -0.93 16.70
N LYS A 146 -3.21 0.03 15.81
CA LYS A 146 -3.91 1.31 15.76
C LYS A 146 -5.02 1.26 14.71
N ILE A 147 -6.25 1.62 15.09
CA ILE A 147 -7.35 1.77 14.16
C ILE A 147 -7.43 3.23 13.74
N ARG A 148 -7.36 3.48 12.43
CA ARG A 148 -7.38 4.80 11.83
C ARG A 148 -8.70 5.01 11.09
N ILE A 149 -9.53 5.91 11.58
CA ILE A 149 -10.86 6.20 11.05
C ILE A 149 -10.84 7.56 10.33
N PRO A 150 -10.83 7.57 8.97
CA PRO A 150 -10.93 8.83 8.24
C PRO A 150 -12.29 9.47 8.49
N LYS A 151 -12.34 10.77 8.73
CA LYS A 151 -13.55 11.58 8.86
C LYS A 151 -13.48 12.80 7.96
N THR A 152 -14.61 13.16 7.36
CA THR A 152 -14.70 14.41 6.59
C THR A 152 -15.28 15.49 7.47
N LYS A 153 -14.49 16.53 7.77
CA LYS A 153 -14.95 17.73 8.44
C LYS A 153 -14.68 18.94 7.54
N GLN A 154 -15.72 19.71 7.26
CA GLN A 154 -15.63 20.95 6.46
C GLN A 154 -14.87 20.75 5.12
N GLY A 155 -15.10 19.63 4.43
CA GLY A 155 -14.46 19.31 3.16
C GLY A 155 -12.99 18.84 3.26
N ARG A 156 -12.46 18.66 4.47
CA ARG A 156 -11.12 18.10 4.70
C ARG A 156 -11.21 16.71 5.32
N THR A 157 -10.32 15.81 4.93
CA THR A 157 -10.19 14.49 5.56
C THR A 157 -9.28 14.62 6.77
N GLU A 158 -9.86 14.45 7.96
CA GLU A 158 -9.16 14.22 9.22
C GLU A 158 -9.14 12.72 9.52
N ILE A 159 -8.15 12.25 10.27
CA ILE A 159 -8.04 10.85 10.66
C ILE A 159 -8.07 10.81 12.18
N GLU A 160 -8.96 10.03 12.74
CA GLU A 160 -8.99 9.73 14.17
C GLU A 160 -8.26 8.40 14.40
N ASP A 161 -7.33 8.41 15.34
CA ASP A 161 -6.52 7.26 15.69
C ASP A 161 -6.99 6.67 17.04
N TYR A 162 -7.12 5.35 17.11
CA TYR A 162 -7.56 4.63 18.29
C TYR A 162 -6.63 3.45 18.59
N TYR A 163 -5.85 3.54 19.65
CA TYR A 163 -5.26 2.41 20.35
C TYR A 163 -6.24 1.87 21.41
N ALA A 164 -5.88 0.79 22.10
CA ALA A 164 -6.76 0.21 23.13
C ALA A 164 -7.16 1.23 24.22
N ALA A 165 -6.23 2.09 24.64
CA ALA A 165 -6.48 3.13 25.63
C ALA A 165 -7.46 4.20 25.12
N ASP A 166 -7.40 4.54 23.83
CA ASP A 166 -8.28 5.53 23.20
C ASP A 166 -9.71 4.98 23.08
N VAL A 167 -9.85 3.67 22.76
CA VAL A 167 -11.16 3.00 22.76
C VAL A 167 -11.78 3.06 24.16
N LEU A 168 -11.01 2.73 25.20
CA LEU A 168 -11.48 2.81 26.58
C LEU A 168 -11.89 4.25 26.96
N ALA A 169 -11.11 5.23 26.59
CA ALA A 169 -11.40 6.64 26.89
C ALA A 169 -12.66 7.13 26.17
N ALA A 170 -12.87 6.72 24.91
CA ALA A 170 -13.97 7.19 24.09
C ALA A 170 -15.30 6.47 24.38
N TYR A 171 -15.25 5.15 24.64
CA TYR A 171 -16.44 4.30 24.75
C TYR A 171 -16.68 3.73 26.16
N GLN A 172 -15.76 3.93 27.09
CA GLN A 172 -15.78 3.40 28.47
C GLN A 172 -15.78 1.86 28.53
N VAL A 173 -15.33 1.22 27.47
CA VAL A 173 -15.17 -0.23 27.34
C VAL A 173 -13.83 -0.53 26.68
N THR A 174 -13.21 -1.65 27.01
CA THR A 174 -12.02 -2.15 26.32
C THR A 174 -12.38 -2.64 24.92
N PRO A 175 -11.41 -2.81 23.99
CA PRO A 175 -11.66 -3.40 22.67
C PRO A 175 -12.43 -4.72 22.70
N LEU A 176 -12.09 -5.64 23.63
CA LEU A 176 -12.81 -6.90 23.77
C LEU A 176 -14.25 -6.71 24.29
N GLN A 177 -14.43 -5.81 25.25
CA GLN A 177 -15.76 -5.45 25.74
C GLN A 177 -16.63 -4.74 24.69
N PHE A 178 -16.01 -4.15 23.65
CA PHE A 178 -16.75 -3.55 22.54
C PHE A 178 -17.59 -4.57 21.78
N ILE A 179 -17.12 -5.82 21.69
CA ILE A 179 -17.89 -6.94 21.11
C ILE A 179 -19.16 -7.19 21.94
N GLU A 180 -19.02 -7.22 23.27
CA GLU A 180 -20.11 -7.51 24.20
C GLU A 180 -21.12 -6.33 24.29
N LEU A 181 -20.60 -5.10 24.14
CA LEU A 181 -21.44 -3.92 23.96
C LEU A 181 -22.34 -4.07 22.72
N LYS A 182 -21.77 -4.48 21.58
CA LYS A 182 -22.51 -4.77 20.34
C LYS A 182 -23.48 -5.95 20.52
N ALA A 183 -23.11 -6.99 21.26
CA ALA A 183 -23.99 -8.12 21.57
C ALA A 183 -25.26 -7.68 22.30
N LEU A 184 -25.15 -6.72 23.20
CA LEU A 184 -26.26 -6.19 23.96
C LEU A 184 -27.14 -5.23 23.14
N MET A 185 -26.53 -4.23 22.49
CA MET A 185 -27.30 -3.19 21.81
C MET A 185 -27.72 -3.55 20.38
N GLY A 186 -27.11 -4.57 19.80
CA GLY A 186 -27.24 -4.91 18.38
C GLY A 186 -26.52 -3.94 17.45
N ASP A 187 -26.70 -4.16 16.16
CA ASP A 187 -26.23 -3.28 15.09
C ASP A 187 -27.27 -3.20 13.97
N THR A 188 -27.82 -2.02 13.76
CA THR A 188 -28.84 -1.80 12.72
C THR A 188 -28.25 -1.82 11.32
N ALA A 189 -26.97 -1.45 11.14
CA ALA A 189 -26.31 -1.45 9.83
C ALA A 189 -26.09 -2.88 9.33
N ASP A 190 -25.74 -3.80 10.23
CA ASP A 190 -25.52 -5.22 9.94
C ASP A 190 -26.72 -6.11 10.26
N ASN A 191 -27.79 -5.50 10.70
CA ASN A 191 -29.00 -6.21 11.13
C ASN A 191 -28.72 -7.25 12.22
N ILE A 192 -27.82 -6.91 13.16
CA ILE A 192 -27.54 -7.71 14.35
C ILE A 192 -28.61 -7.37 15.39
N PRO A 193 -29.34 -8.36 15.92
CA PRO A 193 -30.56 -8.08 16.67
C PRO A 193 -30.31 -7.42 18.04
N GLY A 194 -29.25 -7.80 18.76
CA GLY A 194 -29.07 -7.39 20.14
C GLY A 194 -30.15 -7.90 21.08
N VAL A 195 -30.22 -7.31 22.26
CA VAL A 195 -31.27 -7.58 23.26
C VAL A 195 -32.35 -6.50 23.14
N PRO A 196 -33.59 -6.85 22.89
CA PRO A 196 -34.69 -5.87 22.80
C PRO A 196 -34.73 -4.95 24.03
N LYS A 197 -35.03 -3.68 23.82
CA LYS A 197 -35.06 -2.61 24.84
C LYS A 197 -33.67 -2.22 25.42
N VAL A 198 -32.56 -2.88 25.04
CA VAL A 198 -31.22 -2.53 25.45
C VAL A 198 -30.56 -1.73 24.31
N GLY A 199 -30.66 -0.43 24.38
CA GLY A 199 -29.94 0.46 23.45
C GLY A 199 -28.55 0.84 24.00
N GLU A 200 -27.78 1.58 23.19
CA GLU A 200 -26.38 1.95 23.45
C GLU A 200 -26.11 2.42 24.87
N LYS A 201 -26.86 3.41 25.40
CA LYS A 201 -26.65 3.94 26.75
C LYS A 201 -26.89 2.89 27.85
N THR A 202 -27.86 2.00 27.66
CA THR A 202 -28.17 0.94 28.62
C THR A 202 -27.09 -0.15 28.55
N ALA A 203 -26.70 -0.55 27.36
CA ALA A 203 -25.62 -1.52 27.14
C ALA A 203 -24.30 -1.02 27.76
N GLN A 204 -23.94 0.25 27.51
CA GLN A 204 -22.75 0.86 28.06
C GLN A 204 -22.78 0.89 29.60
N ALA A 205 -23.92 1.29 30.20
CA ALA A 205 -24.05 1.30 31.65
C ALA A 205 -23.88 -0.10 32.26
N LEU A 206 -24.48 -1.12 31.64
CA LEU A 206 -24.33 -2.52 32.06
C LEU A 206 -22.88 -2.99 31.93
N MET A 207 -22.20 -2.66 30.83
CA MET A 207 -20.79 -3.03 30.63
C MET A 207 -19.88 -2.35 31.64
N VAL A 208 -20.11 -1.09 31.97
CA VAL A 208 -19.34 -0.37 32.99
C VAL A 208 -19.56 -0.96 34.39
N GLU A 209 -20.82 -1.33 34.73
CA GLU A 209 -21.18 -1.86 36.05
C GLU A 209 -20.71 -3.30 36.24
N TYR A 210 -20.93 -4.17 35.26
CA TYR A 210 -20.67 -5.61 35.39
C TYR A 210 -19.40 -6.11 34.69
N GLY A 211 -18.85 -5.35 33.78
CA GLY A 211 -17.58 -5.63 33.10
C GLY A 211 -17.62 -6.66 31.97
N SER A 212 -18.58 -7.58 31.98
CA SER A 212 -18.73 -8.59 30.91
C SER A 212 -20.16 -9.07 30.74
N LEU A 213 -20.48 -9.61 29.57
CA LEU A 213 -21.79 -10.20 29.28
C LEU A 213 -22.11 -11.34 30.23
N ASP A 214 -21.15 -12.22 30.49
CA ASP A 214 -21.31 -13.34 31.43
C ASP A 214 -21.64 -12.86 32.84
N ASN A 215 -20.96 -11.80 33.29
CA ASN A 215 -21.20 -11.23 34.62
C ASN A 215 -22.54 -10.50 34.69
N ILE A 216 -23.00 -9.86 33.62
CA ILE A 216 -24.34 -9.28 33.54
C ILE A 216 -25.39 -10.38 33.74
N TYR A 217 -25.24 -11.53 33.10
CA TYR A 217 -26.20 -12.66 33.24
C TYR A 217 -26.07 -13.34 34.61
N ALA A 218 -24.89 -13.40 35.20
CA ALA A 218 -24.71 -13.94 36.56
C ALA A 218 -25.43 -13.09 37.62
N HIS A 219 -25.58 -11.78 37.39
CA HIS A 219 -26.18 -10.82 38.32
C HIS A 219 -27.51 -10.23 37.75
N VAL A 220 -28.13 -10.90 36.77
CA VAL A 220 -29.28 -10.35 36.04
C VAL A 220 -30.45 -9.97 36.96
N GLU A 221 -30.65 -10.70 38.04
CA GLU A 221 -31.71 -10.43 39.00
C GLU A 221 -31.45 -9.14 39.84
N GLU A 222 -30.22 -8.65 39.91
CA GLU A 222 -29.88 -7.42 40.61
C GLU A 222 -30.14 -6.16 39.78
N ILE A 223 -30.41 -6.33 38.48
CA ILE A 223 -30.71 -5.21 37.58
C ILE A 223 -32.03 -4.57 37.99
N SER A 224 -31.95 -3.33 38.47
CA SER A 224 -33.06 -2.60 39.07
C SER A 224 -34.22 -2.35 38.09
N LYS A 225 -33.90 -2.10 36.80
CA LYS A 225 -34.90 -1.82 35.77
C LYS A 225 -35.56 -3.10 35.29
N LYS A 226 -36.73 -3.42 35.84
CA LYS A 226 -37.51 -4.65 35.58
C LYS A 226 -37.63 -4.98 34.07
N SER A 227 -37.96 -4.01 33.21
CA SER A 227 -38.11 -4.23 31.77
C SER A 227 -36.85 -4.62 31.05
N ILE A 228 -35.70 -4.21 31.55
CA ILE A 228 -34.36 -4.58 31.00
C ILE A 228 -33.97 -5.97 31.50
N ARG A 229 -34.16 -6.24 32.80
CA ARG A 229 -33.89 -7.54 33.40
C ARG A 229 -34.70 -8.64 32.71
N GLU A 230 -36.03 -8.45 32.57
CA GLU A 230 -36.88 -9.40 31.87
C GLU A 230 -36.46 -9.63 30.44
N SER A 231 -36.08 -8.56 29.72
CA SER A 231 -35.62 -8.66 28.33
C SER A 231 -34.31 -9.41 28.20
N LEU A 232 -33.35 -9.19 29.12
CA LEU A 232 -32.10 -9.93 29.14
C LEU A 232 -32.32 -11.42 29.36
N ILE A 233 -33.19 -11.78 30.33
CA ILE A 233 -33.50 -13.18 30.65
C ILE A 233 -34.19 -13.85 29.45
N GLU A 234 -35.17 -13.20 28.86
CA GLU A 234 -36.00 -13.73 27.75
C GLU A 234 -35.20 -13.91 26.45
N HIS A 235 -34.21 -13.03 26.21
CA HIS A 235 -33.51 -12.94 24.93
C HIS A 235 -31.98 -13.23 25.04
N LYS A 236 -31.59 -14.09 25.98
CA LYS A 236 -30.20 -14.49 26.15
C LYS A 236 -29.63 -15.08 24.88
N ASP A 237 -30.38 -15.90 24.17
CA ASP A 237 -29.97 -16.52 22.91
C ASP A 237 -29.68 -15.48 21.82
N LEU A 238 -30.41 -14.35 21.80
CA LEU A 238 -30.16 -13.25 20.86
C LEU A 238 -28.89 -12.50 21.22
N ALA A 239 -28.53 -12.35 22.51
CA ALA A 239 -27.27 -11.76 22.92
C ALA A 239 -26.08 -12.65 22.50
N ASP A 240 -26.17 -13.97 22.71
CA ASP A 240 -25.16 -14.93 22.35
C ASP A 240 -24.96 -14.99 20.81
N LEU A 241 -26.06 -15.00 20.04
CA LEU A 241 -26.04 -14.89 18.58
C LEU A 241 -25.37 -13.57 18.14
N SER A 242 -25.81 -12.45 18.73
CA SER A 242 -25.28 -11.12 18.39
C SER A 242 -23.81 -10.98 18.72
N LYS A 243 -23.33 -11.55 19.83
CA LYS A 243 -21.90 -11.63 20.17
C LYS A 243 -21.13 -12.35 19.07
N THR A 244 -21.64 -13.50 18.61
CA THR A 244 -20.98 -14.28 17.56
C THR A 244 -20.96 -13.53 16.22
N LEU A 245 -22.05 -12.88 15.84
CA LEU A 245 -22.14 -12.10 14.60
C LEU A 245 -21.23 -10.86 14.62
N ALA A 246 -21.14 -10.16 15.77
CA ALA A 246 -20.30 -8.97 15.94
C ALA A 246 -18.81 -9.27 16.07
N THR A 247 -18.45 -10.51 16.40
CA THR A 247 -17.04 -10.88 16.59
C THR A 247 -16.33 -11.02 15.25
N ILE A 248 -15.25 -10.26 15.08
CA ILE A 248 -14.32 -10.39 13.95
C ILE A 248 -13.42 -11.61 14.19
N LYS A 249 -13.33 -12.51 13.21
CA LYS A 249 -12.40 -13.64 13.28
C LYS A 249 -10.97 -13.18 13.06
N THR A 250 -10.08 -13.57 13.96
CA THR A 250 -8.66 -13.19 13.92
C THR A 250 -7.71 -14.38 13.79
N ASP A 251 -8.27 -15.57 13.56
CA ASP A 251 -7.57 -16.86 13.49
C ASP A 251 -7.74 -17.57 12.13
N CYS A 252 -8.12 -16.82 11.08
CA CYS A 252 -8.31 -17.37 9.76
C CYS A 252 -6.99 -17.91 9.16
N GLU A 253 -7.10 -18.95 8.31
CA GLU A 253 -5.96 -19.53 7.58
C GLU A 253 -5.55 -18.60 6.42
N LEU A 254 -4.96 -17.46 6.76
CA LEU A 254 -4.49 -16.44 5.83
C LEU A 254 -3.02 -16.13 6.11
N GLN A 255 -2.27 -15.82 5.08
CA GLN A 255 -0.90 -15.32 5.19
C GLN A 255 -0.71 -14.14 4.26
N LEU A 256 0.04 -13.13 4.72
CA LEU A 256 0.51 -12.03 3.90
C LEU A 256 1.92 -12.38 3.42
N ASP A 257 2.12 -12.32 2.11
CA ASP A 257 3.47 -12.34 1.54
C ASP A 257 4.07 -10.94 1.72
N TYR A 258 4.99 -10.81 2.67
CA TYR A 258 5.61 -9.53 3.00
C TYR A 258 6.49 -8.98 1.88
N GLU A 259 7.08 -9.84 1.03
CA GLU A 259 7.87 -9.37 -0.11
C GLU A 259 6.97 -8.74 -1.19
N GLN A 260 5.81 -9.32 -1.45
CA GLN A 260 4.81 -8.73 -2.35
C GLN A 260 4.09 -7.52 -1.74
N ALA A 261 4.03 -7.43 -0.41
CA ALA A 261 3.35 -6.36 0.30
C ALA A 261 4.25 -5.16 0.62
N ARG A 262 5.48 -5.09 0.07
CA ARG A 262 6.36 -3.92 0.27
C ARG A 262 5.69 -2.65 -0.20
N ALA A 263 5.75 -1.61 0.65
CA ALA A 263 5.14 -0.31 0.40
C ALA A 263 6.05 0.58 -0.46
N GLU A 264 6.44 0.10 -1.63
CA GLU A 264 7.35 0.77 -2.56
C GLU A 264 6.95 0.52 -4.02
N GLY A 265 7.52 1.26 -4.96
CA GLY A 265 7.31 1.05 -6.40
C GLY A 265 5.89 1.38 -6.90
N PHE A 266 5.18 2.29 -6.24
CA PHE A 266 3.79 2.61 -6.60
C PHE A 266 3.62 3.35 -7.93
N TYR A 267 4.67 4.03 -8.40
CA TYR A 267 4.58 4.98 -9.52
C TYR A 267 4.98 4.34 -10.84
N THR A 268 4.28 3.27 -11.23
CA THR A 268 4.53 2.54 -12.47
C THR A 268 3.98 3.28 -13.70
N PRO A 269 4.48 3.01 -14.92
CA PRO A 269 3.93 3.55 -16.16
C PRO A 269 2.46 3.16 -16.39
N GLU A 270 2.07 1.94 -15.97
CA GLU A 270 0.70 1.43 -16.04
C GLU A 270 -0.23 2.22 -15.13
N ALA A 271 0.17 2.46 -13.87
CA ALA A 271 -0.59 3.26 -12.93
C ALA A 271 -0.71 4.73 -13.40
N TYR A 272 0.37 5.30 -13.99
CA TYR A 272 0.32 6.62 -14.61
C TYR A 272 -0.72 6.69 -15.73
N THR A 273 -0.73 5.68 -16.62
CA THR A 273 -1.68 5.61 -17.74
C THR A 273 -3.12 5.55 -17.25
N LEU A 274 -3.41 4.73 -16.22
CA LEU A 274 -4.73 4.65 -15.60
C LEU A 274 -5.14 5.97 -14.95
N CYS A 275 -4.27 6.60 -14.16
CA CYS A 275 -4.54 7.90 -13.56
C CYS A 275 -4.79 9.00 -14.59
N LYS A 276 -4.10 8.96 -15.73
CA LYS A 276 -4.31 9.87 -16.87
C LYS A 276 -5.66 9.65 -17.53
N ARG A 277 -6.06 8.40 -17.77
CA ARG A 277 -7.37 8.03 -18.32
C ARG A 277 -8.51 8.49 -17.39
N LEU A 278 -8.31 8.43 -16.08
CA LEU A 278 -9.27 8.86 -15.07
C LEU A 278 -9.21 10.38 -14.78
N GLU A 279 -8.35 11.12 -15.48
CA GLU A 279 -8.20 12.57 -15.38
C GLU A 279 -7.75 13.09 -14.00
N PHE A 280 -7.00 12.29 -13.26
CA PHE A 280 -6.50 12.62 -11.92
C PHE A 280 -5.28 13.54 -11.95
N LYS A 281 -5.41 14.74 -12.50
CA LYS A 281 -4.31 15.69 -12.71
C LYS A 281 -3.44 15.92 -11.46
N ASN A 282 -4.05 16.05 -10.30
CA ASN A 282 -3.31 16.27 -9.05
C ASN A 282 -2.47 15.06 -8.62
N LEU A 283 -2.88 13.85 -8.99
CA LEU A 283 -2.13 12.63 -8.68
C LEU A 283 -0.98 12.43 -9.67
N LEU A 284 -1.12 12.83 -10.93
CA LEU A 284 -0.06 12.72 -11.94
C LEU A 284 1.23 13.44 -11.51
N GLY A 285 1.11 14.59 -10.83
CA GLY A 285 2.28 15.30 -10.29
C GLY A 285 3.09 14.50 -9.24
N ARG A 286 2.55 13.41 -8.65
CA ARG A 286 3.29 12.51 -7.78
C ARG A 286 4.23 11.60 -8.58
N PHE A 287 3.75 11.10 -9.72
CA PHE A 287 4.55 10.29 -10.66
C PHE A 287 5.71 11.10 -11.24
N GLU A 288 5.46 12.35 -11.62
CA GLU A 288 6.50 13.26 -12.14
C GLU A 288 7.58 13.54 -11.08
N LYS A 289 7.19 13.72 -9.82
CA LYS A 289 8.15 13.91 -8.72
C LYS A 289 8.95 12.65 -8.42
N ASP A 290 8.35 11.49 -8.49
CA ASP A 290 9.04 10.22 -8.30
C ASP A 290 10.04 9.97 -9.43
N ALA A 291 9.65 10.18 -10.68
CA ALA A 291 10.54 10.11 -11.83
C ALA A 291 11.73 11.06 -11.70
N ALA A 292 11.50 12.33 -11.33
CA ALA A 292 12.55 13.31 -11.10
C ALA A 292 13.48 12.92 -9.93
N ALA A 293 12.92 12.31 -8.86
CA ALA A 293 13.70 11.83 -7.74
C ALA A 293 14.56 10.60 -8.12
N ASN A 294 14.03 9.72 -8.96
CA ASN A 294 14.76 8.57 -9.48
C ASN A 294 15.85 9.01 -10.47
N ASP A 295 15.56 9.98 -11.36
CA ASP A 295 16.56 10.56 -12.25
C ASP A 295 17.71 11.20 -11.47
N SER A 296 17.42 11.89 -10.36
CA SER A 296 18.48 12.47 -9.51
C SER A 296 19.31 11.41 -8.81
N LYS A 297 18.73 10.32 -8.34
CA LYS A 297 19.45 9.18 -7.74
C LYS A 297 20.32 8.47 -8.77
N ILE A 298 19.78 8.27 -10.00
CA ILE A 298 20.56 7.72 -11.12
C ILE A 298 21.75 8.64 -11.43
N ALA A 299 21.52 9.95 -11.50
CA ALA A 299 22.59 10.92 -11.74
C ALA A 299 23.66 10.91 -10.63
N GLU A 300 23.26 10.72 -9.35
CA GLU A 300 24.20 10.57 -8.22
C GLU A 300 24.99 9.25 -8.27
N SER A 301 24.39 8.18 -8.79
CA SER A 301 25.07 6.88 -8.96
C SER A 301 25.92 6.80 -10.23
N PHE A 302 25.77 7.77 -11.14
CA PHE A 302 26.43 7.80 -12.43
C PHE A 302 27.66 8.70 -12.37
N ARG A 303 28.84 8.13 -12.62
CA ARG A 303 30.13 8.86 -12.61
C ARG A 303 30.80 8.78 -13.96
N GLN A 304 31.17 9.92 -14.54
CA GLN A 304 32.05 9.96 -15.69
C GLN A 304 33.49 9.75 -15.24
N ILE A 305 34.21 8.83 -15.90
CA ILE A 305 35.63 8.60 -15.74
C ILE A 305 36.31 9.25 -16.93
N GLU A 306 37.29 10.11 -16.67
CA GLU A 306 38.08 10.80 -17.71
C GLU A 306 39.44 10.13 -17.90
N ASP A 307 39.96 9.44 -16.87
CA ASP A 307 41.26 8.74 -16.93
C ASP A 307 41.07 7.30 -17.45
N LYS A 308 41.72 7.00 -18.59
CA LYS A 308 41.69 5.67 -19.22
C LYS A 308 42.15 4.57 -18.26
N LYS A 309 43.19 4.81 -17.45
CA LYS A 309 43.73 3.78 -16.55
C LYS A 309 42.74 3.47 -15.44
N GLU A 310 42.06 4.47 -14.96
CA GLU A 310 40.97 4.29 -13.99
C GLU A 310 39.85 3.45 -14.59
N PHE A 311 39.42 3.74 -15.82
CA PHE A 311 38.39 2.95 -16.50
C PHE A 311 38.79 1.49 -16.74
N LEU A 312 40.03 1.25 -17.17
CA LEU A 312 40.56 -0.11 -17.32
C LEU A 312 40.63 -0.88 -15.99
N GLN A 313 40.92 -0.19 -14.88
CA GLN A 313 40.84 -0.81 -13.55
C GLN A 313 39.41 -1.17 -13.18
N TYR A 314 38.44 -0.34 -13.57
CA TYR A 314 37.05 -0.58 -13.35
C TYR A 314 36.51 -1.77 -14.17
N LEU A 315 36.93 -1.91 -15.42
CA LEU A 315 36.69 -3.11 -16.24
C LEU A 315 37.22 -4.39 -15.58
N LYS A 316 38.40 -4.35 -14.99
CA LYS A 316 38.96 -5.49 -14.24
C LYS A 316 38.17 -5.78 -12.94
N LYS A 317 37.54 -4.78 -12.32
CA LYS A 317 36.63 -4.95 -11.19
C LYS A 317 35.33 -5.63 -11.64
N ALA A 318 34.83 -5.22 -12.80
CA ALA A 318 33.62 -5.79 -13.41
C ALA A 318 33.76 -7.27 -13.75
N GLN A 319 34.93 -7.71 -14.26
CA GLN A 319 35.23 -9.13 -14.55
C GLN A 319 35.08 -10.07 -13.33
N LYS A 320 35.16 -9.53 -12.11
CA LYS A 320 35.02 -10.30 -10.86
C LYS A 320 33.58 -10.37 -10.33
N GLN A 321 32.68 -9.67 -10.96
CA GLN A 321 31.24 -9.68 -10.58
C GLN A 321 30.51 -10.83 -11.26
N LYS A 322 29.48 -11.34 -10.62
CA LYS A 322 28.61 -12.38 -11.20
C LYS A 322 27.70 -11.81 -12.29
N GLU A 323 27.31 -10.56 -12.16
CA GLU A 323 26.36 -9.88 -13.02
C GLU A 323 26.79 -8.42 -13.20
N ILE A 324 26.77 -7.92 -14.43
CA ILE A 324 27.11 -6.54 -14.78
C ILE A 324 26.17 -6.02 -15.86
N GLY A 325 25.91 -4.70 -15.84
CA GLY A 325 25.25 -4.00 -16.92
C GLY A 325 26.27 -3.37 -17.86
N LEU A 326 26.15 -3.58 -19.17
CA LEU A 326 27.04 -2.98 -20.19
C LEU A 326 26.21 -2.31 -21.27
N TRP A 327 26.50 -1.05 -21.52
CA TRP A 327 25.91 -0.31 -22.65
C TRP A 327 26.99 0.31 -23.50
N LEU A 328 27.00 -0.06 -24.80
CA LEU A 328 27.87 0.52 -25.79
C LEU A 328 27.15 1.66 -26.50
N ILE A 329 27.69 2.86 -26.41
CA ILE A 329 27.12 4.05 -27.04
C ILE A 329 27.77 4.17 -28.41
N THR A 330 26.97 4.00 -29.47
CA THR A 330 27.44 4.00 -30.86
C THR A 330 26.72 5.05 -31.68
N GLU A 331 27.37 5.54 -32.75
CA GLU A 331 26.79 6.39 -33.77
C GLU A 331 27.00 5.76 -35.16
N PRO A 332 25.97 5.81 -36.04
CA PRO A 332 26.14 5.31 -37.39
C PRO A 332 27.10 6.18 -38.18
N VAL A 333 28.17 5.58 -38.72
CA VAL A 333 29.19 6.27 -39.54
C VAL A 333 28.61 6.70 -40.89
N ASP A 334 27.63 5.96 -41.46
CA ASP A 334 26.96 6.24 -42.71
C ASP A 334 25.60 5.57 -42.75
N ALA A 335 24.57 6.30 -43.20
CA ALA A 335 23.20 5.81 -43.31
C ALA A 335 23.03 4.57 -44.22
N THR A 336 24.05 4.24 -45.02
CA THR A 336 23.99 3.14 -46.02
C THR A 336 24.77 1.90 -45.61
N THR A 337 25.77 1.98 -44.74
CA THR A 337 26.75 0.89 -44.50
C THR A 337 26.49 0.07 -43.22
N LYS A 338 25.54 0.41 -42.38
CA LYS A 338 25.32 -0.23 -41.06
C LYS A 338 26.62 -0.31 -40.18
N LYS A 339 27.64 0.47 -40.52
CA LYS A 339 28.79 0.58 -39.67
C LYS A 339 28.50 1.59 -38.56
N GLU A 340 28.76 1.17 -37.34
CA GLU A 340 28.62 2.02 -36.16
C GLU A 340 29.99 2.29 -35.59
N GLU A 341 30.23 3.50 -35.13
CA GLU A 341 31.42 3.91 -34.40
C GLU A 341 31.10 3.93 -32.91
N LEU A 342 31.98 3.35 -32.11
CA LEU A 342 31.85 3.32 -30.66
C LEU A 342 32.32 4.65 -30.08
N LEU A 343 31.36 5.40 -29.46
CA LEU A 343 31.64 6.72 -28.88
C LEU A 343 31.93 6.66 -27.38
N GLY A 344 31.42 5.66 -26.69
CA GLY A 344 31.58 5.53 -25.26
C GLY A 344 31.04 4.22 -24.71
N VAL A 345 31.38 3.96 -23.45
CA VAL A 345 31.00 2.76 -22.73
C VAL A 345 30.41 3.14 -21.38
N ALA A 346 29.20 2.70 -21.09
CA ALA A 346 28.64 2.73 -19.74
C ALA A 346 28.69 1.33 -19.14
N LEU A 347 29.13 1.22 -17.90
CA LEU A 347 29.34 -0.04 -17.19
C LEU A 347 28.83 0.07 -15.76
N SER A 348 27.93 -0.84 -15.38
CA SER A 348 27.41 -0.94 -14.02
C SER A 348 27.87 -2.24 -13.37
N VAL A 349 28.39 -2.16 -12.15
CA VAL A 349 28.80 -3.31 -11.34
C VAL A 349 27.87 -3.58 -10.17
N SER A 350 26.94 -2.67 -9.91
CA SER A 350 25.84 -2.80 -8.92
C SER A 350 24.78 -1.74 -9.21
N ASP A 351 23.63 -1.83 -8.52
CA ASP A 351 22.54 -0.85 -8.64
C ASP A 351 22.95 0.57 -8.17
N GLU A 352 24.04 0.68 -7.42
CA GLU A 352 24.53 1.95 -6.85
C GLU A 352 25.77 2.49 -7.52
N GLU A 353 26.42 1.76 -8.45
CA GLU A 353 27.69 2.16 -9.03
C GLU A 353 27.70 1.93 -10.54
N THR A 354 27.50 3.00 -11.30
CA THR A 354 27.57 3.03 -12.77
C THR A 354 28.61 4.06 -13.20
N VAL A 355 29.46 3.69 -14.16
CA VAL A 355 30.48 4.59 -14.73
C VAL A 355 30.31 4.72 -16.23
N PHE A 356 30.67 5.89 -16.76
CA PHE A 356 30.71 6.18 -18.18
C PHE A 356 32.12 6.61 -18.57
N TYR A 357 32.61 6.11 -19.69
CA TYR A 357 33.85 6.52 -20.31
C TYR A 357 33.62 6.90 -21.77
N ALA A 358 34.00 8.13 -22.15
CA ALA A 358 34.00 8.59 -23.53
C ALA A 358 35.31 8.15 -24.23
N LEU A 359 35.21 7.54 -25.42
CA LEU A 359 36.38 7.02 -26.14
C LEU A 359 37.17 8.11 -26.84
N THR A 360 36.49 9.18 -27.24
CA THR A 360 37.13 10.39 -27.79
C THR A 360 36.86 11.55 -26.85
N HIS A 361 37.87 12.21 -26.39
CA HIS A 361 37.77 13.39 -25.51
C HIS A 361 38.81 14.43 -25.88
N GLU A 362 38.47 15.70 -25.65
CA GLU A 362 39.39 16.80 -25.80
C GLU A 362 40.29 16.87 -24.54
N LYS A 363 41.60 16.92 -24.75
CA LYS A 363 42.55 17.10 -23.68
C LYS A 363 42.64 18.59 -23.34
N GLU A 364 42.22 18.96 -22.12
CA GLU A 364 42.47 20.33 -21.67
C GLU A 364 44.01 20.60 -21.63
N PRO A 365 44.47 21.71 -22.20
CA PRO A 365 45.87 22.03 -22.16
C PRO A 365 46.33 22.30 -20.73
N GLU A 366 47.28 21.52 -20.24
CA GLU A 366 47.97 21.80 -18.98
C GLU A 366 48.77 23.13 -19.07
N GLY A 367 48.23 24.18 -18.48
CA GLY A 367 48.94 25.42 -18.19
C GLY A 367 48.70 26.60 -19.12
N GLN A 368 48.31 27.71 -18.49
CA GLN A 368 48.21 29.10 -18.96
C GLN A 368 47.56 29.38 -20.32
N LEU A 369 46.51 30.17 -20.27
CA LEU A 369 45.82 30.83 -21.38
C LEU A 369 46.82 31.31 -22.45
N SER A 370 46.96 30.57 -23.53
CA SER A 370 47.62 31.01 -24.75
C SER A 370 46.58 31.68 -25.64
N LEU A 371 46.86 32.89 -26.08
CA LEU A 371 46.01 33.71 -26.94
C LEU A 371 45.95 33.24 -28.41
N PHE A 372 46.49 32.07 -28.73
CA PHE A 372 46.47 31.47 -30.06
C PHE A 372 45.91 30.06 -29.93
N ALA A 373 44.81 29.77 -30.62
CA ALA A 373 44.23 28.45 -30.71
C ALA A 373 45.21 27.47 -31.33
N GLU A 374 45.96 26.73 -30.51
CA GLU A 374 46.62 25.48 -30.96
C GLU A 374 45.56 24.40 -31.07
N ALA A 375 45.69 23.53 -32.06
CA ALA A 375 44.80 22.44 -32.32
C ALA A 375 44.61 21.59 -31.06
N VAL A 376 43.40 21.43 -30.59
CA VAL A 376 43.06 20.53 -29.49
C VAL A 376 43.44 19.12 -29.94
N GLU A 377 44.39 18.47 -29.26
CA GLU A 377 44.73 17.06 -29.53
C GLU A 377 43.58 16.20 -29.02
N SER A 378 42.84 15.57 -29.93
CA SER A 378 41.88 14.53 -29.58
C SER A 378 42.62 13.22 -29.29
N VAL A 379 42.27 12.59 -28.17
CA VAL A 379 42.77 11.25 -27.82
C VAL A 379 41.71 10.24 -28.23
N ASP A 380 42.13 9.23 -29.00
CA ASP A 380 41.27 8.11 -29.42
C ASP A 380 41.73 6.82 -28.69
N ASP A 381 40.92 6.37 -27.76
CA ASP A 381 41.16 5.18 -26.93
C ASP A 381 40.40 3.93 -27.42
N THR A 382 39.74 4.00 -28.59
CA THR A 382 38.83 2.97 -29.11
C THR A 382 39.48 1.59 -29.19
N ALA A 383 40.72 1.48 -29.68
CA ALA A 383 41.37 0.19 -29.88
C ALA A 383 41.66 -0.56 -28.56
N GLU A 384 42.17 0.13 -27.56
CA GLU A 384 42.54 -0.48 -26.28
C GLU A 384 41.32 -0.83 -25.43
N ILE A 385 40.28 0.02 -25.44
CA ILE A 385 39.03 -0.24 -24.74
C ILE A 385 38.27 -1.38 -25.41
N THR A 386 38.24 -1.46 -26.75
CA THR A 386 37.62 -2.56 -27.49
C THR A 386 38.24 -3.91 -27.14
N GLU A 387 39.60 -3.97 -27.05
CA GLU A 387 40.31 -5.18 -26.66
C GLU A 387 39.93 -5.60 -25.21
N ALA A 388 39.90 -4.64 -24.28
CA ALA A 388 39.50 -4.91 -22.89
C ALA A 388 38.02 -5.36 -22.75
N LEU A 389 37.10 -4.85 -23.59
CA LEU A 389 35.72 -5.29 -23.65
C LEU A 389 35.58 -6.70 -24.23
N GLN A 390 36.42 -7.05 -25.22
CA GLN A 390 36.47 -8.41 -25.76
C GLN A 390 36.94 -9.41 -24.69
N GLU A 391 37.95 -9.05 -23.90
CA GLU A 391 38.37 -9.86 -22.76
C GLU A 391 37.27 -10.03 -21.70
N LEU A 392 36.50 -8.97 -21.42
CA LEU A 392 35.35 -9.01 -20.51
C LEU A 392 34.28 -9.98 -21.01
N SER A 393 33.99 -9.94 -22.31
CA SER A 393 32.98 -10.80 -22.93
C SER A 393 33.42 -12.25 -23.11
N ALA A 394 34.70 -12.53 -23.17
CA ALA A 394 35.27 -13.88 -23.25
C ALA A 394 35.31 -14.61 -21.88
N GLY A 395 35.11 -13.88 -20.78
CA GLY A 395 35.00 -14.47 -19.43
C GLY A 395 33.76 -15.31 -19.29
N THR A 396 33.88 -16.55 -18.79
CA THR A 396 32.80 -17.53 -18.75
C THR A 396 31.89 -17.41 -17.51
N ASP A 397 32.29 -16.61 -16.51
CA ASP A 397 31.64 -16.62 -15.19
C ASP A 397 30.79 -15.35 -14.90
N THR A 398 30.83 -14.35 -15.77
CA THR A 398 30.11 -13.09 -15.60
C THR A 398 28.90 -13.02 -16.55
N GLN A 399 27.69 -12.82 -16.02
CA GLN A 399 26.50 -12.52 -16.81
C GLN A 399 26.51 -11.04 -17.20
N ILE A 400 26.42 -10.76 -18.50
CA ILE A 400 26.39 -9.40 -19.02
C ILE A 400 24.98 -9.08 -19.50
N ALA A 401 24.30 -8.15 -18.80
CA ALA A 401 23.06 -7.57 -19.27
C ALA A 401 23.39 -6.40 -20.22
N THR A 402 22.93 -6.49 -21.47
CA THR A 402 23.11 -5.42 -22.46
C THR A 402 21.75 -4.82 -22.79
N PHE A 403 21.73 -3.52 -23.09
CA PHE A 403 20.55 -2.86 -23.60
C PHE A 403 20.52 -3.04 -25.12
N ASP A 404 19.58 -3.86 -25.60
CA ASP A 404 19.39 -4.05 -27.03
C ASP A 404 18.43 -2.98 -27.57
N ARG A 405 18.84 -2.31 -28.64
CA ARG A 405 17.90 -1.48 -29.41
C ARG A 405 17.00 -2.41 -30.21
N VAL A 406 15.72 -2.47 -29.84
CA VAL A 406 14.67 -2.94 -30.75
C VAL A 406 14.43 -1.92 -31.86
#